data_faebd4b440515b487fc8da14e246fa7f
#
_entry.id   faebd4b440515b487fc8da14e246fa7f
#
_cell.length_a   1.000
_cell.length_b   1.000
_cell.length_c   1.000
_cell.angle_alpha   90.00
_cell.angle_beta   90.00
_cell.angle_gamma   90.00
#
_symmetry.space_group_name_H-M   'P 1'
#
loop_
_entity.id
_entity.type
_entity.pdbx_description
1 polymer ?
#
loop_
_entity_poly.entity_id
_entity_poly.type
_entity_poly.pdbx_seq_one_letter_code
_entity_poly.pdbx_strand_id
1 'polypeptide(L)'
;AKTVDELMKKYSSDNKNLAIDVCDPAGINALQDNYDYKLFNAQKYLEIARSIKSEDEIVCLKASIKTAEKGISLMHEKLQANMTEEELWSYLHKTNIENGGEWIETRLLTSGSRTNPWFQECSNRIIQQGDLVAFDTDMVGPYGYCADISRTFVEGGKLNDEQKKLHDLAYENIKYNEQ
;
A
#
# COMPACT_ATOMS: atom_id res chain seq x y z
N ALA A 1 -14.37 5.38 24.70
CA ALA A 1 -15.40 6.38 24.99
C ALA A 1 -15.01 7.26 26.19
N LYS A 2 -14.69 6.68 27.37
CA LYS A 2 -14.36 7.44 28.60
C LYS A 2 -13.24 8.47 28.36
N THR A 3 -12.11 8.07 27.81
CA THR A 3 -10.99 8.98 27.51
C THR A 3 -11.37 10.09 26.54
N VAL A 4 -12.22 9.79 25.55
CA VAL A 4 -12.74 10.82 24.61
C VAL A 4 -13.59 11.84 25.36
N ASP A 5 -14.50 11.41 26.25
CA ASP A 5 -15.31 12.30 27.06
C ASP A 5 -14.45 13.19 27.99
N GLU A 6 -13.42 12.64 28.61
CA GLU A 6 -12.47 13.40 29.44
C GLU A 6 -11.72 14.48 28.61
N LEU A 7 -11.28 14.14 27.41
CA LEU A 7 -10.61 15.08 26.51
C LEU A 7 -11.58 16.16 25.99
N MET A 8 -12.80 15.78 25.62
CA MET A 8 -13.83 16.74 25.19
C MET A 8 -14.17 17.73 26.31
N LYS A 9 -14.35 17.26 27.55
CA LYS A 9 -14.56 18.13 28.70
C LYS A 9 -13.39 19.09 28.95
N LYS A 10 -12.17 18.60 28.75
CA LYS A 10 -10.95 19.41 28.97
C LYS A 10 -10.75 20.47 27.90
N TYR A 11 -11.03 20.18 26.61
CA TYR A 11 -10.65 21.04 25.50
C TYR A 11 -11.82 21.68 24.74
N SER A 12 -13.04 21.17 24.92
CA SER A 12 -14.24 21.64 24.18
C SER A 12 -15.40 21.98 25.10
N SER A 13 -15.17 22.05 26.40
CA SER A 13 -16.20 22.36 27.41
C SER A 13 -17.42 21.43 27.31
N ASP A 14 -18.64 22.00 27.24
CA ASP A 14 -19.87 21.22 27.18
C ASP A 14 -20.31 20.85 25.76
N ASN A 15 -19.44 20.98 24.79
CA ASN A 15 -19.76 20.61 23.40
C ASN A 15 -19.98 19.10 23.26
N LYS A 16 -21.18 18.73 22.83
CA LYS A 16 -21.57 17.33 22.55
C LYS A 16 -21.50 16.94 21.08
N ASN A 17 -20.99 17.80 20.22
CA ASN A 17 -20.74 17.48 18.82
C ASN A 17 -19.33 16.94 18.66
N LEU A 18 -19.20 15.73 18.16
CA LEU A 18 -17.92 15.06 17.93
C LEU A 18 -17.83 14.56 16.49
N ALA A 19 -16.84 14.99 15.75
CA ALA A 19 -16.58 14.50 14.41
C ALA A 19 -15.48 13.42 14.46
N ILE A 20 -15.73 12.26 13.84
CA ILE A 20 -14.83 11.11 13.76
C ILE A 20 -14.77 10.61 12.31
N ASP A 21 -13.61 10.09 11.88
CA ASP A 21 -13.44 9.50 10.55
C ASP A 21 -13.74 8.00 10.55
N VAL A 22 -13.12 7.27 11.47
CA VAL A 22 -13.29 5.82 11.61
C VAL A 22 -13.50 5.47 13.08
N CYS A 23 -14.53 4.69 13.36
CA CYS A 23 -14.78 4.11 14.67
C CYS A 23 -15.55 2.80 14.52
N ASP A 24 -15.24 1.81 15.32
CA ASP A 24 -16.02 0.58 15.35
C ASP A 24 -17.44 0.81 15.94
N PRO A 25 -18.42 -0.08 15.63
CA PRO A 25 -19.79 0.08 16.14
C PRO A 25 -19.90 0.12 17.68
N ALA A 26 -19.06 -0.62 18.41
CA ALA A 26 -19.08 -0.61 19.86
C ALA A 26 -18.59 0.74 20.41
N GLY A 27 -17.58 1.34 19.78
CA GLY A 27 -17.12 2.70 20.09
C GLY A 27 -18.21 3.76 19.83
N ILE A 28 -18.89 3.69 18.68
CA ILE A 28 -20.02 4.57 18.34
C ILE A 28 -21.12 4.48 19.39
N ASN A 29 -21.61 3.28 19.68
CA ASN A 29 -22.67 3.05 20.67
C ASN A 29 -22.24 3.58 22.05
N ALA A 30 -21.01 3.29 22.49
CA ALA A 30 -20.52 3.78 23.79
C ALA A 30 -20.43 5.30 23.88
N LEU A 31 -20.14 6.01 22.79
CA LEU A 31 -20.11 7.47 22.76
C LEU A 31 -21.52 8.08 22.77
N GLN A 32 -22.47 7.45 22.09
CA GLN A 32 -23.87 7.93 22.01
C GLN A 32 -24.66 7.58 23.27
N ASP A 33 -24.64 6.29 23.68
CA ASP A 33 -25.51 5.80 24.76
C ASP A 33 -25.04 6.20 26.17
N ASN A 34 -23.71 6.24 26.40
CA ASN A 34 -23.16 6.52 27.73
C ASN A 34 -22.77 8.00 27.93
N TYR A 35 -22.55 8.76 26.84
CA TYR A 35 -22.02 10.12 26.93
C TYR A 35 -22.82 11.16 26.11
N ASP A 36 -23.86 10.75 25.41
CA ASP A 36 -24.78 11.60 24.66
C ASP A 36 -24.09 12.49 23.60
N TYR A 37 -23.06 11.94 22.93
CA TYR A 37 -22.41 12.62 21.83
C TYR A 37 -23.20 12.51 20.54
N LYS A 38 -23.37 13.66 19.84
CA LYS A 38 -23.84 13.71 18.48
C LYS A 38 -22.64 13.56 17.52
N LEU A 39 -22.62 12.46 16.79
CA LEU A 39 -21.51 12.10 15.93
C LEU A 39 -21.68 12.63 14.50
N PHE A 40 -20.59 13.11 13.92
CA PHE A 40 -20.49 13.60 12.56
C PHE A 40 -19.32 12.93 11.84
N ASN A 41 -19.42 12.79 10.52
CA ASN A 41 -18.32 12.26 9.70
C ASN A 41 -17.23 13.34 9.52
N ALA A 42 -16.01 13.04 9.97
CA ALA A 42 -14.84 13.91 9.83
C ALA A 42 -13.96 13.54 8.62
N GLN A 43 -14.17 12.39 7.97
CA GLN A 43 -13.27 11.84 6.96
C GLN A 43 -12.86 12.86 5.90
N LYS A 44 -13.83 13.50 5.26
CA LYS A 44 -13.57 14.50 4.22
C LYS A 44 -12.64 15.64 4.69
N TYR A 45 -12.84 16.12 5.90
CA TYR A 45 -12.06 17.25 6.43
C TYR A 45 -10.65 16.85 6.80
N LEU A 46 -10.48 15.64 7.34
CA LEU A 46 -9.17 15.08 7.66
C LEU A 46 -8.38 14.73 6.39
N GLU A 47 -9.04 14.21 5.37
CA GLU A 47 -8.41 13.95 4.06
C GLU A 47 -7.95 15.25 3.40
N ILE A 48 -8.76 16.30 3.42
CA ILE A 48 -8.36 17.63 2.91
C ILE A 48 -7.16 18.17 3.71
N ALA A 49 -7.18 18.05 5.03
CA ALA A 49 -6.08 18.52 5.87
C ALA A 49 -4.76 17.78 5.58
N ARG A 50 -4.83 16.49 5.23
CA ARG A 50 -3.67 15.65 4.88
C ARG A 50 -3.26 15.74 3.41
N SER A 51 -4.04 16.38 2.54
CA SER A 51 -3.78 16.40 1.09
C SER A 51 -2.51 17.17 0.73
N ILE A 52 -2.22 18.26 1.44
CA ILE A 52 -1.02 19.07 1.24
C ILE A 52 0.01 18.70 2.30
N LYS A 53 1.14 18.16 1.84
CA LYS A 53 2.22 17.68 2.71
C LYS A 53 3.20 18.80 3.04
N SER A 54 3.68 18.82 4.28
CA SER A 54 4.80 19.67 4.70
C SER A 54 6.13 19.18 4.10
N GLU A 55 7.18 19.97 4.23
CA GLU A 55 8.53 19.59 3.78
C GLU A 55 9.04 18.36 4.53
N ASP A 56 8.77 18.23 5.82
CA ASP A 56 9.16 17.06 6.62
C ASP A 56 8.41 15.80 6.20
N GLU A 57 7.12 15.90 5.90
CA GLU A 57 6.33 14.78 5.36
C GLU A 57 6.85 14.33 3.99
N ILE A 58 7.27 15.25 3.14
CA ILE A 58 7.92 14.93 1.84
C ILE A 58 9.23 14.18 2.05
N VAL A 59 10.02 14.50 3.07
CA VAL A 59 11.22 13.73 3.42
C VAL A 59 10.87 12.30 3.83
N CYS A 60 9.84 12.13 4.66
CA CYS A 60 9.35 10.80 5.06
C CYS A 60 8.83 9.98 3.87
N LEU A 61 8.03 10.58 2.99
CA LEU A 61 7.55 9.95 1.75
C LEU A 61 8.73 9.48 0.86
N LYS A 62 9.74 10.33 0.67
CA LYS A 62 10.94 9.98 -0.10
C LYS A 62 11.72 8.81 0.54
N ALA A 63 11.78 8.74 1.87
CA ALA A 63 12.41 7.62 2.56
C ALA A 63 11.66 6.31 2.32
N SER A 64 10.33 6.33 2.39
CA SER A 64 9.48 5.18 2.09
C SER A 64 9.61 4.72 0.64
N ILE A 65 9.51 5.64 -0.32
CA ILE A 65 9.70 5.34 -1.76
C ILE A 65 11.08 4.71 -2.01
N LYS A 66 12.14 5.28 -1.44
CA LYS A 66 13.50 4.73 -1.58
C LYS A 66 13.62 3.31 -1.03
N THR A 67 12.93 3.02 0.07
CA THR A 67 12.90 1.66 0.65
C THR A 67 12.16 0.69 -0.28
N ALA A 68 11.02 1.10 -0.85
CA ALA A 68 10.29 0.31 -1.83
C ALA A 68 11.15 0.03 -3.08
N GLU A 69 11.79 1.04 -3.65
CA GLU A 69 12.69 0.90 -4.81
C GLU A 69 13.84 -0.07 -4.54
N LYS A 70 14.42 -0.02 -3.33
CA LYS A 70 15.46 -0.97 -2.90
C LYS A 70 14.94 -2.40 -2.83
N GLY A 71 13.73 -2.60 -2.29
CA GLY A 71 13.06 -3.90 -2.24
C GLY A 71 12.75 -4.45 -3.63
N ILE A 72 12.20 -3.60 -4.50
CA ILE A 72 11.93 -3.91 -5.92
C ILE A 72 13.21 -4.31 -6.65
N SER A 73 14.29 -3.57 -6.46
CA SER A 73 15.59 -3.87 -7.07
C SER A 73 16.14 -5.22 -6.60
N LEU A 74 15.98 -5.53 -5.31
CA LEU A 74 16.38 -6.82 -4.76
C LEU A 74 15.52 -7.96 -5.30
N MET A 75 14.20 -7.77 -5.39
CA MET A 75 13.30 -8.75 -6.01
C MET A 75 13.71 -9.02 -7.46
N HIS A 76 14.02 -7.98 -8.24
CA HIS A 76 14.49 -8.14 -9.61
C HIS A 76 15.82 -8.92 -9.70
N GLU A 77 16.77 -8.61 -8.81
CA GLU A 77 18.07 -9.32 -8.74
C GLU A 77 17.91 -10.81 -8.38
N LYS A 78 16.95 -11.12 -7.48
CA LYS A 78 16.74 -12.48 -6.96
C LYS A 78 15.76 -13.31 -7.77
N LEU A 79 15.00 -12.69 -8.68
CA LEU A 79 14.04 -13.37 -9.53
C LEU A 79 14.72 -14.45 -10.37
N GLN A 80 14.30 -15.70 -10.17
CA GLN A 80 14.79 -16.86 -10.94
C GLN A 80 13.71 -17.93 -11.04
N ALA A 81 13.79 -18.74 -12.07
CA ALA A 81 12.93 -19.93 -12.20
C ALA A 81 13.14 -20.91 -11.03
N ASN A 82 12.12 -21.66 -10.71
CA ASN A 82 12.05 -22.64 -9.63
C ASN A 82 11.94 -22.08 -8.20
N MET A 83 11.89 -20.77 -8.02
CA MET A 83 11.46 -20.19 -6.74
C MET A 83 9.93 -20.03 -6.70
N THR A 84 9.36 -19.90 -5.49
CA THR A 84 7.93 -19.59 -5.33
C THR A 84 7.66 -18.10 -5.40
N GLU A 85 6.40 -17.75 -5.69
CA GLU A 85 5.95 -16.34 -5.60
C GLU A 85 6.16 -15.79 -4.18
N GLU A 86 5.89 -16.60 -3.14
CA GLU A 86 6.08 -16.23 -1.72
C GLU A 86 7.56 -15.99 -1.38
N GLU A 87 8.47 -16.81 -1.89
CA GLU A 87 9.91 -16.60 -1.72
C GLU A 87 10.35 -15.27 -2.33
N LEU A 88 9.90 -14.96 -3.54
CA LEU A 88 10.21 -13.69 -4.18
C LEU A 88 9.64 -12.51 -3.39
N TRP A 89 8.38 -12.60 -2.95
CA TRP A 89 7.72 -11.56 -2.15
C TRP A 89 8.41 -11.29 -0.81
N SER A 90 8.99 -12.33 -0.22
CA SER A 90 9.70 -12.21 1.07
C SER A 90 10.85 -11.20 1.05
N TYR A 91 11.48 -10.96 -0.10
CA TYR A 91 12.55 -9.97 -0.23
C TYR A 91 12.07 -8.54 -0.03
N LEU A 92 10.84 -8.22 -0.46
CA LEU A 92 10.25 -6.91 -0.20
C LEU A 92 10.00 -6.70 1.30
N HIS A 93 9.39 -7.67 1.99
CA HIS A 93 9.16 -7.63 3.43
C HIS A 93 10.47 -7.48 4.21
N LYS A 94 11.46 -8.30 3.88
CA LYS A 94 12.79 -8.22 4.50
C LYS A 94 13.38 -6.82 4.34
N THR A 95 13.38 -6.29 3.11
CA THR A 95 13.94 -4.96 2.83
C THR A 95 13.18 -3.87 3.59
N ASN A 96 11.86 -3.94 3.66
CA ASN A 96 11.05 -2.98 4.41
C ASN A 96 11.45 -2.94 5.88
N ILE A 97 11.47 -4.08 6.55
CA ILE A 97 11.84 -4.19 7.97
C ILE A 97 13.29 -3.76 8.23
N GLU A 98 14.24 -4.18 7.39
CA GLU A 98 15.67 -3.81 7.52
C GLU A 98 15.92 -2.30 7.39
N ASN A 99 15.03 -1.57 6.73
CA ASN A 99 15.15 -0.13 6.53
C ASN A 99 14.20 0.70 7.44
N GLY A 100 13.65 0.07 8.48
CA GLY A 100 12.79 0.74 9.47
C GLY A 100 11.35 0.94 9.05
N GLY A 101 10.89 0.21 8.04
CA GLY A 101 9.49 0.17 7.66
C GLY A 101 8.66 -0.70 8.61
N GLU A 102 7.35 -0.60 8.51
CA GLU A 102 6.43 -1.22 9.47
C GLU A 102 5.84 -2.53 8.91
N TRP A 103 5.03 -2.47 7.86
CA TRP A 103 4.32 -3.64 7.31
C TRP A 103 3.95 -3.42 5.84
N ILE A 104 3.34 -4.42 5.22
CA ILE A 104 2.82 -4.36 3.85
C ILE A 104 1.37 -4.82 3.90
N GLU A 105 0.45 -4.00 3.36
CA GLU A 105 -0.99 -4.24 3.49
C GLU A 105 -1.47 -5.50 2.76
N THR A 106 -0.88 -5.79 1.61
CA THR A 106 -1.25 -6.92 0.76
C THR A 106 -0.03 -7.77 0.45
N ARG A 107 -0.23 -8.85 -0.31
CA ARG A 107 0.84 -9.66 -0.88
C ARG A 107 0.67 -9.79 -2.39
N LEU A 108 0.32 -8.65 -3.03
CA LEU A 108 0.01 -8.59 -4.45
C LEU A 108 1.24 -8.90 -5.31
N LEU A 109 1.41 -10.17 -5.60
CA LEU A 109 2.39 -10.68 -6.55
C LEU A 109 1.87 -11.93 -7.22
N THR A 110 1.94 -11.98 -8.54
CA THR A 110 1.54 -13.13 -9.34
C THR A 110 2.51 -13.40 -10.48
N SER A 111 2.56 -14.63 -10.94
CA SER A 111 3.43 -15.03 -12.04
C SER A 111 2.69 -15.83 -13.12
N GLY A 112 3.19 -15.77 -14.35
CA GLY A 112 2.69 -16.52 -15.50
C GLY A 112 1.20 -16.30 -15.75
N SER A 113 0.43 -17.37 -15.87
CA SER A 113 -1.03 -17.29 -16.12
C SER A 113 -1.83 -16.61 -15.01
N ARG A 114 -1.29 -16.50 -13.80
CA ARG A 114 -1.96 -15.83 -12.70
C ARG A 114 -1.88 -14.30 -12.76
N THR A 115 -1.12 -13.72 -13.68
CA THR A 115 -1.09 -12.27 -13.90
C THR A 115 -2.40 -11.75 -14.53
N ASN A 116 -3.26 -12.64 -15.02
CA ASN A 116 -4.57 -12.31 -15.54
C ASN A 116 -5.62 -13.35 -15.04
N PRO A 117 -6.66 -12.98 -14.29
CA PRO A 117 -6.96 -11.59 -13.86
C PRO A 117 -5.95 -11.09 -12.81
N TRP A 118 -5.68 -9.79 -12.87
CA TRP A 118 -4.88 -9.09 -11.87
C TRP A 118 -5.59 -9.07 -10.49
N PHE A 119 -4.87 -8.66 -9.46
CA PHE A 119 -5.37 -8.52 -8.10
C PHE A 119 -5.44 -9.84 -7.32
N GLN A 120 -4.36 -10.62 -7.39
CA GLN A 120 -4.21 -11.86 -6.64
C GLN A 120 -2.96 -11.81 -5.78
N GLU A 121 -3.05 -12.36 -4.58
CA GLU A 121 -1.90 -12.47 -3.67
C GLU A 121 -0.93 -13.58 -4.10
N CYS A 122 0.32 -13.47 -3.67
CA CYS A 122 1.35 -14.48 -3.89
C CYS A 122 0.99 -15.82 -3.26
N SER A 123 1.46 -16.87 -3.89
CA SER A 123 1.17 -18.25 -3.53
C SER A 123 2.43 -19.12 -3.58
N ASN A 124 2.26 -20.40 -3.29
CA ASN A 124 3.32 -21.40 -3.47
C ASN A 124 3.55 -21.80 -4.94
N ARG A 125 2.97 -21.09 -5.91
CA ARG A 125 3.24 -21.34 -7.32
C ARG A 125 4.73 -21.17 -7.62
N ILE A 126 5.28 -22.14 -8.33
CA ILE A 126 6.68 -22.10 -8.82
C ILE A 126 6.74 -21.21 -10.07
N ILE A 127 7.57 -20.18 -10.02
CA ILE A 127 7.87 -19.30 -11.16
C ILE A 127 8.62 -20.10 -12.22
N GLN A 128 8.14 -20.04 -13.46
CA GLN A 128 8.71 -20.75 -14.60
C GLN A 128 9.60 -19.83 -15.43
N GLN A 129 10.49 -20.42 -16.21
CA GLN A 129 11.31 -19.68 -17.15
C GLN A 129 10.44 -18.88 -18.14
N GLY A 130 10.71 -17.60 -18.28
CA GLY A 130 9.98 -16.69 -19.17
C GLY A 130 8.64 -16.19 -18.63
N ASP A 131 8.26 -16.55 -17.39
CA ASP A 131 7.05 -16.00 -16.77
C ASP A 131 7.10 -14.47 -16.64
N LEU A 132 5.98 -13.82 -16.92
CA LEU A 132 5.73 -12.49 -16.38
C LEU A 132 5.54 -12.58 -14.87
N VAL A 133 6.11 -11.65 -14.14
CA VAL A 133 5.92 -11.50 -12.70
C VAL A 133 5.46 -10.07 -12.45
N ALA A 134 4.21 -9.92 -12.05
CA ALA A 134 3.59 -8.63 -11.78
C ALA A 134 3.34 -8.50 -10.27
N PHE A 135 3.57 -7.31 -9.72
CA PHE A 135 3.36 -7.03 -8.30
C PHE A 135 3.06 -5.56 -8.03
N ASP A 136 2.48 -5.33 -6.86
CA ASP A 136 2.21 -4.02 -6.29
C ASP A 136 2.70 -3.97 -4.84
N THR A 137 3.30 -2.87 -4.41
CA THR A 137 4.03 -2.90 -3.14
C THR A 137 3.18 -2.62 -1.91
N ASP A 138 2.14 -1.82 -1.98
CA ASP A 138 1.24 -1.46 -0.86
C ASP A 138 1.96 -1.33 0.50
N MET A 139 3.14 -0.73 0.48
CA MET A 139 4.10 -0.79 1.57
C MET A 139 3.94 0.38 2.53
N VAL A 140 3.77 0.10 3.81
CA VAL A 140 3.94 1.07 4.90
C VAL A 140 5.41 1.05 5.31
N GLY A 141 6.14 2.03 4.81
CA GLY A 141 7.57 2.14 4.94
C GLY A 141 8.02 2.89 6.21
N PRO A 142 9.27 3.38 6.22
CA PRO A 142 9.81 4.15 7.33
C PRO A 142 8.92 5.34 7.71
N TYR A 143 8.82 5.59 9.01
CA TYR A 143 8.01 6.68 9.60
C TYR A 143 6.49 6.53 9.40
N GLY A 144 5.99 5.34 8.99
CA GLY A 144 4.57 5.10 8.74
C GLY A 144 4.04 5.72 7.44
N TYR A 145 4.91 6.14 6.52
CA TYR A 145 4.50 6.67 5.22
C TYR A 145 4.44 5.58 4.17
N CYS A 146 3.38 5.64 3.34
CA CYS A 146 3.14 4.61 2.33
C CYS A 146 3.97 4.84 1.07
N ALA A 147 4.33 3.73 0.41
CA ALA A 147 4.87 3.70 -0.93
C ALA A 147 4.19 2.57 -1.71
N ASP A 148 3.46 2.95 -2.73
CA ASP A 148 2.68 2.07 -3.58
C ASP A 148 3.22 2.14 -5.02
N ILE A 149 3.91 1.09 -5.44
CA ILE A 149 4.66 1.05 -6.71
C ILE A 149 4.45 -0.30 -7.37
N SER A 150 3.75 -0.31 -8.49
CA SER A 150 3.60 -1.51 -9.33
C SER A 150 4.76 -1.69 -10.30
N ARG A 151 5.17 -2.94 -10.53
CA ARG A 151 6.13 -3.31 -11.60
C ARG A 151 5.78 -4.68 -12.18
N THR A 152 6.23 -4.88 -13.41
CA THR A 152 6.17 -6.18 -14.06
C THR A 152 7.55 -6.55 -14.60
N PHE A 153 8.04 -7.72 -14.23
CA PHE A 153 9.29 -8.28 -14.69
C PHE A 153 9.04 -9.49 -15.59
N VAL A 154 10.07 -9.90 -16.29
CA VAL A 154 10.10 -11.18 -17.00
C VAL A 154 11.24 -12.00 -16.41
N GLU A 155 10.92 -13.21 -15.96
CA GLU A 155 11.96 -14.14 -15.55
C GLU A 155 12.90 -14.44 -16.73
N GLY A 156 14.22 -14.36 -16.49
CA GLY A 156 15.24 -14.47 -17.55
C GLY A 156 15.45 -13.20 -18.39
N GLY A 157 14.73 -12.12 -18.13
CA GLY A 157 14.99 -10.77 -18.68
C GLY A 157 14.71 -10.59 -20.17
N LYS A 158 14.06 -11.54 -20.85
CA LYS A 158 13.73 -11.45 -22.29
C LYS A 158 12.23 -11.56 -22.53
N LEU A 159 11.63 -10.47 -23.01
CA LEU A 159 10.26 -10.45 -23.50
C LEU A 159 10.14 -11.27 -24.80
N ASN A 160 9.11 -12.11 -24.91
CA ASN A 160 8.67 -12.65 -26.20
C ASN A 160 7.86 -11.58 -26.96
N ASP A 161 7.51 -11.85 -28.23
CA ASP A 161 6.82 -10.86 -29.09
C ASP A 161 5.44 -10.46 -28.57
N GLU A 162 4.70 -11.38 -27.95
CA GLU A 162 3.39 -11.11 -27.35
C GLU A 162 3.53 -10.23 -26.10
N GLN A 163 4.44 -10.55 -25.21
CA GLN A 163 4.72 -9.76 -24.00
C GLN A 163 5.17 -8.35 -24.36
N LYS A 164 6.03 -8.21 -25.40
CA LYS A 164 6.46 -6.90 -25.88
C LYS A 164 5.29 -6.10 -26.42
N LYS A 165 4.42 -6.70 -27.23
CA LYS A 165 3.21 -6.04 -27.76
C LYS A 165 2.29 -5.55 -26.63
N LEU A 166 2.07 -6.38 -25.59
CA LEU A 166 1.25 -6.00 -24.44
C LEU A 166 1.88 -4.85 -23.65
N HIS A 167 3.19 -4.88 -23.45
CA HIS A 167 3.92 -3.78 -22.82
C HIS A 167 3.78 -2.48 -23.58
N ASP A 168 3.97 -2.51 -24.90
CA ASP A 168 3.88 -1.34 -25.77
C ASP A 168 2.45 -0.74 -25.72
N LEU A 169 1.41 -1.59 -25.77
CA LEU A 169 0.02 -1.16 -25.63
C LEU A 169 -0.26 -0.50 -24.26
N ALA A 170 0.27 -1.08 -23.18
CA ALA A 170 0.13 -0.50 -21.84
C ALA A 170 0.82 0.87 -21.75
N TYR A 171 2.02 0.98 -22.29
CA TYR A 171 2.75 2.23 -22.35
C TYR A 171 2.01 3.31 -23.17
N GLU A 172 1.50 2.98 -24.33
CA GLU A 172 0.69 3.90 -25.16
C GLU A 172 -0.57 4.35 -24.43
N ASN A 173 -1.25 3.44 -23.71
CA ASN A 173 -2.43 3.77 -22.92
C ASN A 173 -2.10 4.78 -21.80
N ILE A 174 -1.00 4.57 -21.08
CA ILE A 174 -0.54 5.53 -20.04
C ILE A 174 -0.28 6.89 -20.69
N LYS A 175 0.46 6.94 -21.79
CA LYS A 175 0.78 8.19 -22.50
C LYS A 175 -0.46 8.92 -23.01
N TYR A 176 -1.48 8.18 -23.46
CA TYR A 176 -2.75 8.77 -23.89
C TYR A 176 -3.49 9.43 -22.71
N ASN A 177 -3.48 8.81 -21.52
CA ASN A 177 -4.17 9.33 -20.34
C ASN A 177 -3.41 10.44 -19.59
N GLU A 178 -2.13 10.67 -19.91
CA GLU A 178 -1.33 11.79 -19.37
C GLU A 178 -1.60 13.12 -20.09
N GLN A 179 -2.34 13.12 -21.21
CA GLN A 179 -2.68 14.31 -22.02
C GLN A 179 -3.97 14.97 -21.51
#